data_1dafe4e9492b1174f99b3c838a4c4c7e
#
_entry.id   1dafe4e9492b1174f99b3c838a4c4c7e
#
_cell.length_a   1.000
_cell.length_b   1.000
_cell.length_c   1.000
_cell.angle_alpha   90.00
_cell.angle_beta   90.00
_cell.angle_gamma   90.00
#
_symmetry.space_group_name_H-M   'P 1'
#
loop_
_entity.id
_entity.type
_entity.pdbx_description
1 polymer ?
#
loop_
_entity_poly.entity_id
_entity_poly.type
_entity_poly.pdbx_seq_one_letter_code
_entity_poly.pdbx_strand_id
1 'polypeptide(L)'
;MSKPVRLAVLGAGLIGKQHIQHIRAEPEAELLAIVDPSPEAKSMALEMNVLWFPSFAALAHQEKPEGIIVATPNQVHVANGLECVASGIPTLVEKPIADDVASATKLVEAAEAAHVPLLVGHHRRYNSIIGKAKEAIESGRLGRVLAAHSFFWLYKPDDYFEIPWRREKGAGPVFLNLIHDVDNLRYLLGNVVSAQAYESNVFRSNPVEETAAILLRFENGVLATISVSDAIVAPWSWELTSGENPVYPRTEESCYLIGGTHGSLAIPHLDFWHSQDKRGWWEPIHRERLPVETDDPLAFQIRHFCHVIRREQHPLVTGREGLDTLKVIIAVKESAATGQSVQIH
;
A
#
# COMPACT_ATOMS: atom_id res chain seq x y z
N MET A 1 20.78 14.25 19.82
CA MET A 1 20.00 13.31 19.01
C MET A 1 19.26 12.37 19.96
N SER A 2 18.00 12.06 19.71
CA SER A 2 17.24 11.06 20.48
C SER A 2 17.90 9.67 20.30
N LYS A 3 17.72 8.78 21.29
CA LYS A 3 18.20 7.40 21.17
C LYS A 3 17.46 6.70 20.03
N PRO A 4 18.13 5.88 19.16
CA PRO A 4 17.46 5.09 18.14
C PRO A 4 16.37 4.20 18.73
N VAL A 5 15.25 4.07 18.02
CA VAL A 5 14.12 3.20 18.40
C VAL A 5 14.46 1.75 18.11
N ARG A 6 14.33 0.88 19.10
CA ARG A 6 14.63 -0.54 19.00
C ARG A 6 13.47 -1.31 18.36
N LEU A 7 13.64 -1.73 17.11
CA LEU A 7 12.62 -2.41 16.29
C LEU A 7 12.93 -3.90 16.14
N ALA A 8 11.89 -4.73 16.16
CA ALA A 8 11.97 -6.13 15.75
C ALA A 8 11.15 -6.36 14.48
N VAL A 9 11.58 -7.30 13.64
CA VAL A 9 10.88 -7.70 12.42
C VAL A 9 10.42 -9.15 12.55
N LEU A 10 9.11 -9.37 12.46
CA LEU A 10 8.49 -10.69 12.41
C LEU A 10 8.29 -11.08 10.94
N GLY A 11 8.95 -12.16 10.52
CA GLY A 11 9.01 -12.62 9.14
C GLY A 11 10.23 -12.06 8.40
N ALA A 12 11.07 -12.95 7.88
CA ALA A 12 12.27 -12.62 7.12
C ALA A 12 12.16 -13.02 5.65
N GLY A 13 10.93 -12.96 5.10
CA GLY A 13 10.64 -13.12 3.69
C GLY A 13 11.13 -11.93 2.85
N LEU A 14 10.61 -11.80 1.61
CA LEU A 14 11.05 -10.76 0.67
C LEU A 14 10.90 -9.35 1.26
N ILE A 15 9.70 -9.00 1.75
CA ILE A 15 9.44 -7.66 2.30
C ILE A 15 10.09 -7.48 3.69
N GLY A 16 10.14 -8.53 4.51
CA GLY A 16 10.83 -8.49 5.79
C GLY A 16 12.31 -8.17 5.66
N LYS A 17 12.99 -8.72 4.65
CA LYS A 17 14.39 -8.39 4.32
C LYS A 17 14.56 -6.92 3.94
N GLN A 18 13.61 -6.35 3.20
CA GLN A 18 13.65 -4.93 2.87
C GLN A 18 13.50 -4.07 4.12
N HIS A 19 12.54 -4.36 4.99
CA HIS A 19 12.41 -3.65 6.28
C HIS A 19 13.69 -3.75 7.13
N ILE A 20 14.28 -4.94 7.23
CA ILE A 20 15.55 -5.15 7.94
C ILE A 20 16.66 -4.26 7.39
N GLN A 21 16.80 -4.17 6.06
CA GLN A 21 17.79 -3.31 5.41
C GLN A 21 17.54 -1.84 5.69
N HIS A 22 16.28 -1.38 5.58
CA HIS A 22 15.91 0.02 5.83
C HIS A 22 16.07 0.41 7.32
N ILE A 23 15.71 -0.47 8.26
CA ILE A 23 15.96 -0.22 9.70
C ILE A 23 17.46 -0.01 9.96
N ARG A 24 18.32 -0.84 9.35
CA ARG A 24 19.77 -0.73 9.53
C ARG A 24 20.37 0.52 8.89
N ALA A 25 19.73 1.05 7.85
CA ALA A 25 20.15 2.27 7.16
C ALA A 25 19.61 3.55 7.82
N GLU A 26 18.53 3.47 8.61
CA GLU A 26 17.87 4.61 9.24
C GLU A 26 18.54 4.98 10.57
N PRO A 27 19.12 6.20 10.70
CA PRO A 27 19.80 6.62 11.94
C PRO A 27 18.90 6.68 13.17
N GLU A 28 17.58 6.81 12.98
CA GLU A 28 16.61 6.89 14.07
C GLU A 28 16.11 5.53 14.55
N ALA A 29 16.51 4.43 13.88
CA ALA A 29 16.11 3.07 14.20
C ALA A 29 17.30 2.17 14.52
N GLU A 30 17.08 1.16 15.35
CA GLU A 30 18.01 0.09 15.66
C GLU A 30 17.32 -1.26 15.45
N LEU A 31 17.90 -2.15 14.63
CA LEU A 31 17.40 -3.51 14.49
C LEU A 31 17.77 -4.34 15.72
N LEU A 32 16.81 -4.54 16.60
CA LEU A 32 16.96 -5.36 17.80
C LEU A 32 16.99 -6.85 17.49
N ALA A 33 16.01 -7.33 16.71
CA ALA A 33 15.82 -8.75 16.49
C ALA A 33 15.14 -9.07 15.15
N ILE A 34 15.46 -10.25 14.64
CA ILE A 34 14.76 -10.93 13.57
C ILE A 34 13.99 -12.11 14.16
N VAL A 35 12.69 -12.19 13.90
CA VAL A 35 11.80 -13.23 14.43
C VAL A 35 11.24 -14.04 13.29
N ASP A 36 11.75 -15.22 13.08
CA ASP A 36 11.34 -16.12 11.99
C ASP A 36 11.84 -17.53 12.29
N PRO A 37 11.03 -18.60 12.13
CA PRO A 37 11.42 -19.96 12.46
C PRO A 37 12.45 -20.58 11.50
N SER A 38 12.71 -19.96 10.34
CA SER A 38 13.58 -20.52 9.30
C SER A 38 15.07 -20.48 9.70
N PRO A 39 15.84 -21.52 9.30
CA PRO A 39 17.29 -21.54 9.48
C PRO A 39 18.01 -20.36 8.77
N GLU A 40 17.48 -19.96 7.62
CA GLU A 40 17.99 -18.84 6.81
C GLU A 40 17.92 -17.51 7.58
N ALA A 41 16.80 -17.26 8.26
CA ALA A 41 16.65 -16.06 9.10
C ALA A 41 17.60 -16.08 10.31
N LYS A 42 17.82 -17.24 10.90
CA LYS A 42 18.82 -17.41 11.97
C LYS A 42 20.24 -17.10 11.48
N SER A 43 20.62 -17.61 10.32
CA SER A 43 21.93 -17.35 9.70
C SER A 43 22.10 -15.85 9.40
N MET A 44 21.07 -15.22 8.81
CA MET A 44 21.05 -13.78 8.53
C MET A 44 21.22 -12.94 9.79
N ALA A 45 20.53 -13.29 10.87
CA ALA A 45 20.66 -12.56 12.15
C ALA A 45 22.08 -12.67 12.72
N LEU A 46 22.70 -13.85 12.65
CA LEU A 46 24.08 -14.06 13.07
C LEU A 46 25.07 -13.23 12.24
N GLU A 47 24.93 -13.22 10.92
CA GLU A 47 25.77 -12.40 10.01
C GLU A 47 25.64 -10.91 10.30
N MET A 48 24.44 -10.47 10.67
CA MET A 48 24.16 -9.07 11.02
C MET A 48 24.51 -8.70 12.46
N ASN A 49 24.90 -9.68 13.29
CA ASN A 49 25.12 -9.52 14.72
C ASN A 49 23.93 -8.91 15.46
N VAL A 50 22.71 -9.43 15.17
CA VAL A 50 21.45 -9.06 15.83
C VAL A 50 20.82 -10.29 16.47
N LEU A 51 19.87 -10.06 17.39
CA LEU A 51 19.18 -11.16 18.07
C LEU A 51 18.28 -11.94 17.08
N TRP A 52 18.16 -13.23 17.32
CA TRP A 52 17.24 -14.10 16.60
C TRP A 52 16.32 -14.84 17.53
N PHE A 53 15.04 -14.93 17.13
CA PHE A 53 14.02 -15.69 17.85
C PHE A 53 13.16 -16.50 16.87
N PRO A 54 12.73 -17.72 17.23
CA PRO A 54 11.89 -18.53 16.37
C PRO A 54 10.42 -18.09 16.35
N SER A 55 9.98 -17.27 17.33
CA SER A 55 8.60 -16.81 17.47
C SER A 55 8.52 -15.51 18.27
N PHE A 56 7.37 -14.80 18.16
CA PHE A 56 7.12 -13.62 18.98
C PHE A 56 7.13 -13.95 20.48
N ALA A 57 6.54 -15.06 20.90
CA ALA A 57 6.53 -15.49 22.30
C ALA A 57 7.98 -15.62 22.87
N ALA A 58 8.90 -16.19 22.09
CA ALA A 58 10.29 -16.30 22.48
C ALA A 58 10.98 -14.94 22.62
N LEU A 59 10.70 -14.01 21.72
CA LEU A 59 11.17 -12.62 21.81
C LEU A 59 10.63 -11.95 23.08
N ALA A 60 9.32 -11.97 23.31
CA ALA A 60 8.63 -11.27 24.40
C ALA A 60 9.07 -11.73 25.80
N HIS A 61 9.59 -12.95 25.92
CA HIS A 61 10.16 -13.47 27.18
C HIS A 61 11.53 -12.90 27.52
N GLN A 62 12.30 -12.49 26.54
CA GLN A 62 13.70 -12.11 26.71
C GLN A 62 13.98 -10.63 26.46
N GLU A 63 13.22 -10.01 25.56
CA GLU A 63 13.42 -8.64 25.09
C GLU A 63 12.12 -7.86 25.00
N LYS A 64 12.24 -6.53 25.06
CA LYS A 64 11.12 -5.59 24.86
C LYS A 64 11.49 -4.64 23.73
N PRO A 65 11.11 -4.94 22.46
CA PRO A 65 11.22 -3.97 21.39
C PRO A 65 10.28 -2.79 21.64
N GLU A 66 10.66 -1.61 21.17
CA GLU A 66 9.84 -0.40 21.25
C GLU A 66 8.78 -0.37 20.14
N GLY A 67 9.03 -1.11 19.05
CA GLY A 67 8.08 -1.32 17.97
C GLY A 67 8.35 -2.61 17.21
N ILE A 68 7.32 -3.12 16.53
CA ILE A 68 7.38 -4.36 15.76
C ILE A 68 6.85 -4.13 14.36
N ILE A 69 7.55 -4.69 13.38
CA ILE A 69 7.07 -4.80 12.00
C ILE A 69 6.67 -6.25 11.74
N VAL A 70 5.39 -6.48 11.42
CA VAL A 70 4.85 -7.78 11.06
C VAL A 70 4.89 -7.91 9.55
N ALA A 71 5.84 -8.70 9.04
CA ALA A 71 6.11 -8.97 7.63
C ALA A 71 6.03 -10.48 7.33
N THR A 72 5.21 -11.19 8.07
CA THR A 72 4.91 -12.61 7.94
C THR A 72 3.97 -12.88 6.75
N PRO A 73 3.63 -14.11 6.38
CA PRO A 73 2.57 -14.39 5.41
C PRO A 73 1.20 -13.79 5.84
N ASN A 74 0.41 -13.33 4.87
CA ASN A 74 -0.86 -12.62 5.12
C ASN A 74 -1.80 -13.35 6.10
N GLN A 75 -1.86 -14.68 6.00
CA GLN A 75 -2.74 -15.54 6.81
C GLN A 75 -2.48 -15.43 8.32
N VAL A 76 -1.30 -14.98 8.72
CA VAL A 76 -0.91 -14.86 10.13
C VAL A 76 -0.72 -13.42 10.60
N HIS A 77 -0.96 -12.42 9.74
CA HIS A 77 -0.85 -11.00 10.09
C HIS A 77 -1.70 -10.64 11.31
N VAL A 78 -2.97 -11.05 11.31
CA VAL A 78 -3.91 -10.75 12.41
C VAL A 78 -3.46 -11.42 13.71
N ALA A 79 -3.07 -12.69 13.66
CA ALA A 79 -2.62 -13.41 14.85
C ALA A 79 -1.38 -12.73 15.47
N ASN A 80 -0.36 -12.47 14.66
CA ASN A 80 0.85 -11.80 15.13
C ASN A 80 0.57 -10.35 15.58
N GLY A 81 -0.27 -9.61 14.85
CA GLY A 81 -0.66 -8.26 15.24
C GLY A 81 -1.37 -8.21 16.59
N LEU A 82 -2.29 -9.15 16.86
CA LEU A 82 -2.97 -9.26 18.15
C LEU A 82 -2.01 -9.59 19.30
N GLU A 83 -1.02 -10.46 19.09
CA GLU A 83 0.00 -10.76 20.09
C GLU A 83 0.83 -9.51 20.43
N CYS A 84 1.22 -8.73 19.42
CA CYS A 84 1.96 -7.48 19.59
C CYS A 84 1.12 -6.42 20.35
N VAL A 85 -0.13 -6.23 19.93
CA VAL A 85 -1.08 -5.29 20.55
C VAL A 85 -1.36 -5.68 22.00
N ALA A 86 -1.58 -6.96 22.30
CA ALA A 86 -1.79 -7.45 23.64
C ALA A 86 -0.58 -7.21 24.57
N SER A 87 0.62 -7.13 23.98
CA SER A 87 1.86 -6.79 24.67
C SER A 87 2.11 -5.28 24.81
N GLY A 88 1.19 -4.45 24.32
CA GLY A 88 1.29 -2.98 24.36
C GLY A 88 2.34 -2.39 23.42
N ILE A 89 2.77 -3.12 22.39
CA ILE A 89 3.88 -2.71 21.51
C ILE A 89 3.31 -2.11 20.22
N PRO A 90 3.69 -0.84 19.88
CA PRO A 90 3.38 -0.24 18.59
C PRO A 90 3.74 -1.16 17.43
N THR A 91 2.81 -1.34 16.48
CA THR A 91 2.94 -2.36 15.45
C THR A 91 2.66 -1.79 14.06
N LEU A 92 3.56 -2.08 13.12
CA LEU A 92 3.34 -1.91 11.69
C LEU A 92 3.09 -3.29 11.08
N VAL A 93 1.89 -3.51 10.52
CA VAL A 93 1.54 -4.76 9.83
C VAL A 93 1.63 -4.55 8.33
N GLU A 94 2.32 -5.43 7.62
CA GLU A 94 2.36 -5.39 6.16
C GLU A 94 0.98 -5.54 5.53
N LYS A 95 0.85 -5.02 4.33
CA LYS A 95 -0.39 -5.13 3.54
C LYS A 95 -0.49 -6.52 2.88
N PRO A 96 -1.71 -7.03 2.71
CA PRO A 96 -2.97 -6.55 3.31
C PRO A 96 -2.95 -6.77 4.83
N ILE A 97 -3.68 -5.93 5.57
CA ILE A 97 -3.77 -6.06 7.03
C ILE A 97 -4.31 -7.44 7.47
N ALA A 98 -5.15 -8.04 6.63
CA ALA A 98 -5.75 -9.38 6.82
C ALA A 98 -6.26 -9.92 5.47
N ASP A 99 -6.65 -11.20 5.46
CA ASP A 99 -7.29 -11.82 4.30
C ASP A 99 -8.81 -11.56 4.24
N ASP A 100 -9.42 -11.16 5.36
CA ASP A 100 -10.86 -10.84 5.47
C ASP A 100 -11.14 -9.64 6.38
N VAL A 101 -12.30 -9.01 6.16
CA VAL A 101 -12.73 -7.81 6.88
C VAL A 101 -12.98 -8.06 8.37
N ALA A 102 -13.54 -9.22 8.74
CA ALA A 102 -13.89 -9.52 10.14
C ALA A 102 -12.63 -9.68 11.00
N SER A 103 -11.63 -10.38 10.48
CA SER A 103 -10.32 -10.56 11.13
C SER A 103 -9.55 -9.22 11.24
N ALA A 104 -9.55 -8.41 10.17
CA ALA A 104 -8.97 -7.07 10.18
C ALA A 104 -9.64 -6.17 11.22
N THR A 105 -10.99 -6.20 11.31
CA THR A 105 -11.76 -5.42 12.28
C THR A 105 -11.36 -5.77 13.71
N LYS A 106 -11.22 -7.06 14.04
CA LYS A 106 -10.78 -7.51 15.37
C LYS A 106 -9.42 -6.94 15.76
N LEU A 107 -8.46 -6.94 14.83
CA LEU A 107 -7.13 -6.40 15.09
C LEU A 107 -7.18 -4.89 15.32
N VAL A 108 -7.91 -4.16 14.47
CA VAL A 108 -8.05 -2.71 14.56
C VAL A 108 -8.73 -2.31 15.87
N GLU A 109 -9.86 -2.93 16.21
CA GLU A 109 -10.60 -2.66 17.46
C GLU A 109 -9.76 -3.00 18.71
N ALA A 110 -9.00 -4.09 18.67
CA ALA A 110 -8.10 -4.45 19.78
C ALA A 110 -7.00 -3.39 19.96
N ALA A 111 -6.41 -2.88 18.89
CA ALA A 111 -5.38 -1.84 18.95
C ALA A 111 -5.96 -0.50 19.47
N GLU A 112 -7.14 -0.12 19.00
CA GLU A 112 -7.86 1.07 19.44
C GLU A 112 -8.22 0.99 20.93
N ALA A 113 -8.78 -0.14 21.38
CA ALA A 113 -9.15 -0.36 22.78
C ALA A 113 -7.94 -0.37 23.72
N ALA A 114 -6.80 -0.88 23.26
CA ALA A 114 -5.54 -0.88 24.00
C ALA A 114 -4.76 0.45 23.90
N HIS A 115 -5.21 1.40 23.07
CA HIS A 115 -4.47 2.63 22.73
C HIS A 115 -3.05 2.37 22.21
N VAL A 116 -2.85 1.25 21.51
CA VAL A 116 -1.58 0.87 20.89
C VAL A 116 -1.58 1.33 19.43
N PRO A 117 -0.58 2.11 18.99
CA PRO A 117 -0.45 2.50 17.60
C PRO A 117 -0.38 1.28 16.67
N LEU A 118 -1.30 1.20 15.71
CA LEU A 118 -1.33 0.20 14.65
C LEU A 118 -1.22 0.90 13.31
N LEU A 119 -0.16 0.60 12.57
CA LEU A 119 0.09 1.07 11.22
C LEU A 119 -0.06 -0.07 10.21
N VAL A 120 -0.37 0.27 8.96
CA VAL A 120 -0.41 -0.70 7.87
C VAL A 120 0.60 -0.33 6.78
N GLY A 121 1.27 -1.33 6.22
CA GLY A 121 2.40 -1.21 5.29
C GLY A 121 2.03 -0.70 3.89
N HIS A 122 1.14 0.29 3.76
CA HIS A 122 0.88 0.99 2.52
C HIS A 122 1.95 2.06 2.27
N HIS A 123 3.17 1.62 1.96
CA HIS A 123 4.36 2.45 1.84
C HIS A 123 4.24 3.55 0.77
N ARG A 124 3.42 3.38 -0.28
CA ARG A 124 3.23 4.38 -1.33
C ARG A 124 2.68 5.72 -0.83
N ARG A 125 1.97 5.76 0.32
CA ARG A 125 1.57 7.04 0.94
C ARG A 125 2.76 7.87 1.44
N TYR A 126 3.93 7.24 1.63
CA TYR A 126 5.18 7.91 1.98
C TYR A 126 6.00 8.33 0.75
N ASN A 127 5.54 8.00 -0.46
CA ASN A 127 6.19 8.41 -1.69
C ASN A 127 5.96 9.91 -1.94
N SER A 128 7.05 10.66 -2.15
CA SER A 128 7.02 12.13 -2.34
C SER A 128 6.11 12.55 -3.51
N ILE A 129 6.02 11.73 -4.56
CA ILE A 129 5.13 11.96 -5.71
C ILE A 129 3.66 11.97 -5.26
N ILE A 130 3.26 10.98 -4.46
CA ILE A 130 1.90 10.86 -3.92
C ILE A 130 1.61 12.01 -2.94
N GLY A 131 2.58 12.36 -2.08
CA GLY A 131 2.49 13.52 -1.21
C GLY A 131 2.29 14.83 -1.99
N LYS A 132 3.06 15.04 -3.06
CA LYS A 132 2.93 16.23 -3.92
C LYS A 132 1.61 16.28 -4.69
N ALA A 133 1.12 15.13 -5.15
CA ALA A 133 -0.21 15.03 -5.76
C ALA A 133 -1.31 15.40 -4.75
N LYS A 134 -1.22 14.92 -3.52
CA LYS A 134 -2.14 15.26 -2.43
C LYS A 134 -2.15 16.76 -2.15
N GLU A 135 -0.97 17.38 -2.00
CA GLU A 135 -0.82 18.83 -1.83
C GLU A 135 -1.50 19.60 -2.98
N ALA A 136 -1.28 19.20 -4.22
CA ALA A 136 -1.87 19.86 -5.39
C ALA A 136 -3.40 19.77 -5.40
N ILE A 137 -3.98 18.66 -4.95
CA ILE A 137 -5.42 18.49 -4.81
C ILE A 137 -5.97 19.36 -3.68
N GLU A 138 -5.35 19.29 -2.49
CA GLU A 138 -5.80 20.03 -1.30
C GLU A 138 -5.63 21.52 -1.40
N SER A 139 -4.63 22.00 -2.16
CA SER A 139 -4.46 23.44 -2.45
C SER A 139 -5.58 24.03 -3.31
N GLY A 140 -6.49 23.20 -3.84
CA GLY A 140 -7.60 23.63 -4.68
C GLY A 140 -7.21 23.97 -6.13
N ARG A 141 -5.97 23.73 -6.55
CA ARG A 141 -5.51 24.00 -7.93
C ARG A 141 -6.32 23.27 -8.99
N LEU A 142 -6.79 22.05 -8.68
CA LEU A 142 -7.66 21.28 -9.56
C LEU A 142 -9.13 21.78 -9.54
N GLY A 143 -9.50 22.65 -8.61
CA GLY A 143 -10.88 22.94 -8.29
C GLY A 143 -11.56 21.73 -7.64
N ARG A 144 -12.85 21.51 -7.88
CA ARG A 144 -13.54 20.31 -7.44
C ARG A 144 -13.13 19.13 -8.31
N VAL A 145 -12.53 18.09 -7.73
CA VAL A 145 -12.25 16.84 -8.43
C VAL A 145 -13.55 16.14 -8.78
N LEU A 146 -13.68 15.66 -10.00
CA LEU A 146 -14.89 15.01 -10.53
C LEU A 146 -14.66 13.56 -10.92
N ALA A 147 -13.49 13.25 -11.50
CA ALA A 147 -13.19 11.92 -12.01
C ALA A 147 -11.72 11.56 -11.82
N ALA A 148 -11.46 10.25 -11.72
CA ALA A 148 -10.12 9.71 -11.76
C ALA A 148 -10.07 8.46 -12.65
N HIS A 149 -8.90 8.18 -13.18
CA HIS A 149 -8.61 6.96 -13.94
C HIS A 149 -7.28 6.38 -13.50
N SER A 150 -7.22 5.05 -13.32
CA SER A 150 -6.01 4.34 -12.91
C SER A 150 -5.78 3.12 -13.78
N PHE A 151 -4.51 2.89 -14.13
CA PHE A 151 -4.04 1.69 -14.80
C PHE A 151 -3.05 0.94 -13.94
N PHE A 152 -3.25 -0.38 -13.88
CA PHE A 152 -2.24 -1.35 -13.51
C PHE A 152 -2.17 -2.41 -14.61
N TRP A 153 -1.37 -2.18 -15.65
CA TRP A 153 -1.08 -3.15 -16.71
C TRP A 153 0.40 -3.51 -16.65
N LEU A 154 0.70 -4.68 -16.12
CA LEU A 154 2.05 -5.19 -15.93
C LEU A 154 2.09 -6.67 -16.25
N TYR A 155 2.67 -7.04 -17.38
CA TYR A 155 2.78 -8.43 -17.78
C TYR A 155 3.66 -9.23 -16.80
N LYS A 156 3.06 -10.24 -16.16
CA LYS A 156 3.79 -11.22 -15.37
C LYS A 156 4.17 -12.40 -16.26
N PRO A 157 5.46 -12.81 -16.32
CA PRO A 157 5.92 -13.88 -17.17
C PRO A 157 5.38 -15.23 -16.70
N ASP A 158 5.38 -16.23 -17.59
CA ASP A 158 4.75 -17.54 -17.32
C ASP A 158 5.40 -18.30 -16.18
N ASP A 159 6.73 -18.18 -16.01
CA ASP A 159 7.50 -18.77 -14.90
C ASP A 159 7.07 -18.22 -13.52
N TYR A 160 6.55 -16.99 -13.46
CA TYR A 160 5.95 -16.45 -12.24
C TYR A 160 4.84 -17.39 -11.71
N PHE A 161 4.08 -17.99 -12.60
CA PHE A 161 2.95 -18.86 -12.26
C PHE A 161 3.32 -20.34 -12.04
N GLU A 162 4.59 -20.73 -12.11
CA GLU A 162 5.05 -22.08 -11.76
C GLU A 162 4.83 -22.39 -10.27
N ILE A 163 4.82 -21.36 -9.42
CA ILE A 163 4.54 -21.50 -7.99
C ILE A 163 3.03 -21.66 -7.79
N PRO A 164 2.54 -22.81 -7.25
CA PRO A 164 1.13 -23.16 -7.27
C PRO A 164 0.18 -22.12 -6.68
N TRP A 165 0.51 -21.55 -5.52
CA TRP A 165 -0.36 -20.59 -4.84
C TRP A 165 -0.65 -19.34 -5.66
N ARG A 166 0.25 -18.97 -6.60
CA ARG A 166 0.08 -17.78 -7.48
C ARG A 166 -1.01 -17.95 -8.54
N ARG A 167 -1.57 -19.16 -8.66
CA ARG A 167 -2.69 -19.48 -9.56
C ARG A 167 -4.00 -19.68 -8.82
N GLU A 168 -3.99 -19.57 -7.50
CA GLU A 168 -5.15 -19.82 -6.65
C GLU A 168 -5.94 -18.55 -6.35
N LYS A 169 -7.18 -18.70 -5.88
CA LYS A 169 -8.03 -17.58 -5.46
C LYS A 169 -7.31 -16.74 -4.40
N GLY A 170 -7.34 -15.43 -4.57
CA GLY A 170 -6.65 -14.47 -3.70
C GLY A 170 -5.23 -14.10 -4.17
N ALA A 171 -4.69 -14.76 -5.19
CA ALA A 171 -3.36 -14.44 -5.74
C ALA A 171 -3.41 -13.60 -7.03
N GLY A 172 -4.58 -13.14 -7.43
CA GLY A 172 -4.75 -12.30 -8.61
C GLY A 172 -4.28 -10.86 -8.41
N PRO A 173 -4.15 -10.10 -9.52
CA PRO A 173 -3.66 -8.74 -9.49
C PRO A 173 -4.57 -7.77 -8.72
N VAL A 174 -5.86 -8.05 -8.57
CA VAL A 174 -6.77 -7.22 -7.77
C VAL A 174 -6.36 -7.22 -6.31
N PHE A 175 -6.07 -8.38 -5.73
CA PHE A 175 -5.73 -8.51 -4.32
C PHE A 175 -4.26 -8.18 -4.03
N LEU A 176 -3.35 -8.66 -4.87
CA LEU A 176 -1.91 -8.54 -4.59
C LEU A 176 -1.33 -7.17 -4.97
N ASN A 177 -1.78 -6.61 -6.09
CA ASN A 177 -1.20 -5.41 -6.69
C ASN A 177 -2.10 -4.19 -6.51
N LEU A 178 -3.37 -4.29 -6.95
CA LEU A 178 -4.29 -3.16 -6.99
C LEU A 178 -4.61 -2.57 -5.61
N ILE A 179 -4.39 -3.32 -4.53
CA ILE A 179 -4.58 -2.81 -3.17
C ILE A 179 -3.76 -1.53 -2.90
N HIS A 180 -2.59 -1.40 -3.50
CA HIS A 180 -1.78 -0.18 -3.41
C HIS A 180 -2.40 0.99 -4.18
N ASP A 181 -2.98 0.73 -5.37
CA ASP A 181 -3.61 1.76 -6.19
C ASP A 181 -4.92 2.23 -5.57
N VAL A 182 -5.71 1.30 -5.01
CA VAL A 182 -6.91 1.62 -4.23
C VAL A 182 -6.56 2.47 -3.01
N ASP A 183 -5.50 2.13 -2.30
CA ASP A 183 -5.04 2.90 -1.14
C ASP A 183 -4.60 4.32 -1.54
N ASN A 184 -3.83 4.45 -2.63
CA ASN A 184 -3.45 5.75 -3.19
C ASN A 184 -4.67 6.59 -3.59
N LEU A 185 -5.65 5.99 -4.29
CA LEU A 185 -6.87 6.70 -4.67
C LEU A 185 -7.68 7.12 -3.45
N ARG A 186 -7.80 6.27 -2.41
CA ARG A 186 -8.44 6.65 -1.15
C ARG A 186 -7.70 7.80 -0.47
N TYR A 187 -6.38 7.75 -0.40
CA TYR A 187 -5.58 8.84 0.18
C TYR A 187 -5.76 10.15 -0.56
N LEU A 188 -5.80 10.13 -1.89
CA LEU A 188 -5.91 11.32 -2.73
C LEU A 188 -7.34 11.89 -2.78
N LEU A 189 -8.36 11.02 -2.81
CA LEU A 189 -9.73 11.38 -3.18
C LEU A 189 -10.75 11.21 -2.04
N GLY A 190 -10.42 10.49 -0.97
CA GLY A 190 -11.31 10.23 0.16
C GLY A 190 -11.90 8.82 0.18
N ASN A 191 -12.96 8.61 0.95
CA ASN A 191 -13.55 7.29 1.16
C ASN A 191 -14.37 6.81 -0.05
N VAL A 192 -14.24 5.52 -0.36
CA VAL A 192 -15.06 4.83 -1.36
C VAL A 192 -16.34 4.31 -0.70
N VAL A 193 -17.48 4.58 -1.30
CA VAL A 193 -18.81 4.16 -0.80
C VAL A 193 -19.45 3.05 -1.62
N SER A 194 -19.00 2.82 -2.86
CA SER A 194 -19.45 1.66 -3.64
C SER A 194 -18.45 1.25 -4.71
N ALA A 195 -18.46 -0.03 -5.05
CA ALA A 195 -17.67 -0.62 -6.12
C ALA A 195 -18.55 -1.43 -7.08
N GLN A 196 -18.22 -1.41 -8.38
CA GLN A 196 -18.72 -2.32 -9.39
C GLN A 196 -17.58 -2.85 -10.24
N ALA A 197 -17.55 -4.16 -10.50
CA ALA A 197 -16.42 -4.78 -11.19
C ALA A 197 -16.83 -5.95 -12.07
N TYR A 198 -16.00 -6.20 -13.09
CA TYR A 198 -15.95 -7.42 -13.88
C TYR A 198 -14.52 -7.96 -13.87
N GLU A 199 -14.39 -9.28 -13.79
CA GLU A 199 -13.11 -9.99 -13.82
C GLU A 199 -13.07 -10.98 -14.99
N SER A 200 -11.86 -11.26 -15.47
CA SER A 200 -11.61 -12.23 -16.55
C SER A 200 -10.32 -12.99 -16.27
N ASN A 201 -10.32 -14.26 -16.69
CA ASN A 201 -9.17 -15.17 -16.67
C ASN A 201 -9.02 -15.93 -17.99
N VAL A 202 -9.52 -15.35 -19.10
CA VAL A 202 -9.67 -16.05 -20.40
C VAL A 202 -8.33 -16.37 -21.06
N PHE A 203 -7.26 -15.66 -20.74
CA PHE A 203 -5.94 -15.86 -21.36
C PHE A 203 -5.20 -17.05 -20.75
N ARG A 204 -5.03 -17.09 -19.41
CA ARG A 204 -4.31 -18.17 -18.71
C ARG A 204 -5.21 -19.29 -18.22
N SER A 205 -6.52 -19.05 -18.13
CA SER A 205 -7.51 -20.00 -17.58
C SER A 205 -7.20 -20.47 -16.15
N ASN A 206 -6.49 -19.68 -15.37
CA ASN A 206 -6.27 -19.97 -13.95
C ASN A 206 -7.57 -19.74 -13.15
N PRO A 207 -7.75 -20.38 -11.97
CA PRO A 207 -8.89 -20.16 -11.08
C PRO A 207 -9.02 -18.72 -10.53
N VAL A 208 -8.04 -17.85 -10.79
CA VAL A 208 -7.94 -16.48 -10.32
C VAL A 208 -7.99 -15.53 -11.52
N GLU A 209 -8.47 -14.32 -11.29
CA GLU A 209 -8.49 -13.28 -12.31
C GLU A 209 -7.07 -12.87 -12.74
N GLU A 210 -6.94 -12.49 -14.00
CA GLU A 210 -5.76 -11.89 -14.61
C GLU A 210 -6.03 -10.47 -15.12
N THR A 211 -7.33 -10.12 -15.27
CA THR A 211 -7.77 -8.81 -15.72
C THR A 211 -9.06 -8.42 -14.99
N ALA A 212 -9.18 -7.14 -14.62
CA ALA A 212 -10.44 -6.60 -14.12
C ALA A 212 -10.67 -5.16 -14.60
N ALA A 213 -11.96 -4.80 -14.76
CA ALA A 213 -12.43 -3.46 -14.98
C ALA A 213 -13.34 -3.06 -13.81
N ILE A 214 -13.05 -1.92 -13.19
CA ILE A 214 -13.62 -1.52 -11.91
C ILE A 214 -14.11 -0.07 -11.97
N LEU A 215 -15.27 0.19 -11.40
CA LEU A 215 -15.84 1.50 -11.15
C LEU A 215 -15.98 1.72 -9.65
N LEU A 216 -15.42 2.81 -9.13
CA LEU A 216 -15.54 3.23 -7.74
C LEU A 216 -16.31 4.54 -7.64
N ARG A 217 -17.17 4.66 -6.64
CA ARG A 217 -17.82 5.91 -6.25
C ARG A 217 -17.31 6.33 -4.88
N PHE A 218 -16.86 7.57 -4.79
CA PHE A 218 -16.39 8.18 -3.55
C PHE A 218 -17.51 8.94 -2.84
N GLU A 219 -17.39 9.09 -1.54
CA GLU A 219 -18.35 9.78 -0.67
C GLU A 219 -18.59 11.24 -1.12
N ASN A 220 -17.55 11.92 -1.57
CA ASN A 220 -17.60 13.30 -2.09
C ASN A 220 -18.15 13.43 -3.53
N GLY A 221 -18.58 12.32 -4.12
CA GLY A 221 -19.18 12.25 -5.45
C GLY A 221 -18.19 12.04 -6.60
N VAL A 222 -16.90 11.93 -6.35
CA VAL A 222 -15.90 11.56 -7.38
C VAL A 222 -16.18 10.16 -7.90
N LEU A 223 -16.03 9.98 -9.21
CA LEU A 223 -16.08 8.67 -9.87
C LEU A 223 -14.69 8.28 -10.36
N ALA A 224 -14.26 7.06 -10.03
CA ALA A 224 -13.00 6.53 -10.56
C ALA A 224 -13.22 5.25 -11.36
N THR A 225 -12.47 5.12 -12.45
CA THR A 225 -12.36 3.89 -13.22
C THR A 225 -10.96 3.31 -13.06
N ILE A 226 -10.88 1.99 -12.91
CA ILE A 226 -9.60 1.28 -12.80
C ILE A 226 -9.59 0.13 -13.79
N SER A 227 -8.49 0.00 -14.53
CA SER A 227 -8.21 -1.18 -15.34
C SER A 227 -6.95 -1.85 -14.83
N VAL A 228 -7.08 -3.10 -14.41
CA VAL A 228 -5.96 -3.91 -13.88
C VAL A 228 -5.78 -5.16 -14.72
N SER A 229 -4.54 -5.47 -15.08
CA SER A 229 -4.19 -6.74 -15.73
C SER A 229 -2.72 -7.10 -15.49
N ASP A 230 -2.46 -8.37 -15.20
CA ASP A 230 -1.11 -8.92 -15.17
C ASP A 230 -0.77 -9.76 -16.43
N ALA A 231 -1.63 -9.64 -17.46
CA ALA A 231 -1.51 -10.32 -18.76
C ALA A 231 -1.29 -9.38 -19.94
N ILE A 232 -1.23 -8.07 -19.70
CA ILE A 232 -1.07 -7.06 -20.76
C ILE A 232 0.34 -6.50 -20.77
N VAL A 233 1.00 -6.49 -21.92
CA VAL A 233 2.25 -5.78 -22.15
C VAL A 233 1.93 -4.31 -22.40
N ALA A 234 2.27 -3.43 -21.46
CA ALA A 234 1.97 -2.01 -21.53
C ALA A 234 2.91 -1.21 -20.64
N PRO A 235 3.05 0.12 -20.85
CA PRO A 235 3.89 0.97 -20.01
C PRO A 235 3.15 1.53 -18.77
N TRP A 236 1.90 1.17 -18.54
CA TRP A 236 1.00 1.85 -17.61
C TRP A 236 0.78 1.07 -16.32
N SER A 237 1.73 1.13 -15.42
CA SER A 237 1.59 0.73 -14.02
C SER A 237 2.45 1.63 -13.15
N TRP A 238 2.18 1.67 -11.85
CA TRP A 238 3.03 2.40 -10.91
C TRP A 238 4.48 1.91 -10.96
N GLU A 239 4.67 0.60 -11.02
CA GLU A 239 5.97 -0.06 -11.08
C GLU A 239 6.82 0.43 -12.26
N LEU A 240 6.20 0.59 -13.44
CA LEU A 240 6.89 0.99 -14.67
C LEU A 240 7.04 2.51 -14.81
N THR A 241 6.22 3.31 -14.12
CA THR A 241 6.17 4.76 -14.36
C THR A 241 6.78 5.59 -13.25
N SER A 242 6.70 5.16 -11.99
CA SER A 242 7.16 5.95 -10.84
C SER A 242 8.67 5.98 -10.66
N GLY A 243 9.38 4.91 -11.07
CA GLY A 243 10.78 4.72 -10.76
C GLY A 243 11.05 4.38 -9.28
N GLU A 244 10.01 4.05 -8.51
CA GLU A 244 10.12 3.70 -7.08
C GLU A 244 11.01 2.48 -6.84
N ASN A 245 10.89 1.45 -7.69
CA ASN A 245 11.71 0.27 -7.62
C ASN A 245 12.57 0.15 -8.89
N PRO A 246 13.91 0.28 -8.78
CA PRO A 246 14.82 0.30 -9.95
C PRO A 246 14.92 -1.04 -10.69
N VAL A 247 14.36 -2.12 -10.15
CA VAL A 247 14.28 -3.42 -10.85
C VAL A 247 13.38 -3.33 -12.08
N TYR A 248 12.36 -2.46 -12.06
CA TYR A 248 11.46 -2.26 -13.20
C TYR A 248 12.03 -1.24 -14.19
N PRO A 249 11.96 -1.53 -15.49
CA PRO A 249 12.38 -0.57 -16.53
C PRO A 249 11.40 0.61 -16.54
N ARG A 250 11.90 1.81 -16.20
CA ARG A 250 11.08 3.01 -16.14
C ARG A 250 10.64 3.46 -17.53
N THR A 251 9.37 3.88 -17.64
CA THR A 251 8.77 4.51 -18.82
C THR A 251 8.39 5.95 -18.55
N GLU A 252 8.25 6.76 -19.62
CA GLU A 252 7.85 8.18 -19.53
C GLU A 252 6.32 8.35 -19.65
N GLU A 253 5.56 7.49 -18.96
CA GLU A 253 4.12 7.48 -18.97
C GLU A 253 3.54 7.75 -17.58
N SER A 254 2.24 8.03 -17.52
CA SER A 254 1.49 8.16 -16.26
C SER A 254 0.45 7.07 -16.14
N CYS A 255 0.23 6.60 -14.91
CA CYS A 255 -0.72 5.53 -14.63
C CYS A 255 -1.98 6.01 -13.87
N TYR A 256 -1.96 7.23 -13.30
CA TYR A 256 -3.17 7.86 -12.74
C TYR A 256 -3.44 9.19 -13.44
N LEU A 257 -4.72 9.43 -13.74
CA LEU A 257 -5.23 10.70 -14.26
C LEU A 257 -6.34 11.19 -13.32
N ILE A 258 -6.20 12.39 -12.78
CA ILE A 258 -7.18 13.00 -11.86
C ILE A 258 -7.69 14.29 -12.49
N GLY A 259 -8.99 14.36 -12.73
CA GLY A 259 -9.65 15.48 -13.40
C GLY A 259 -10.52 16.30 -12.45
N GLY A 260 -10.28 17.59 -12.43
CA GLY A 260 -11.07 18.56 -11.67
C GLY A 260 -11.64 19.68 -12.55
N THR A 261 -12.44 20.57 -11.93
CA THR A 261 -13.13 21.67 -12.66
C THR A 261 -12.21 22.76 -13.14
N HIS A 262 -10.98 22.87 -12.63
CA HIS A 262 -10.02 23.91 -12.96
C HIS A 262 -8.72 23.36 -13.56
N GLY A 263 -8.44 22.09 -13.36
CA GLY A 263 -7.26 21.44 -13.90
C GLY A 263 -7.31 19.94 -13.72
N SER A 264 -6.32 19.27 -14.30
CA SER A 264 -6.11 17.84 -14.15
C SER A 264 -4.65 17.52 -13.87
N LEU A 265 -4.40 16.39 -13.24
CA LEU A 265 -3.09 15.93 -12.81
C LEU A 265 -2.83 14.53 -13.35
N ALA A 266 -1.69 14.33 -14.01
CA ALA A 266 -1.20 13.03 -14.44
C ALA A 266 -0.05 12.58 -13.52
N ILE A 267 -0.18 11.42 -12.91
CA ILE A 267 0.75 10.87 -11.92
C ILE A 267 1.37 9.58 -12.49
N PRO A 268 2.67 9.38 -12.33
CA PRO A 268 3.61 10.00 -11.39
C PRO A 268 4.35 11.24 -11.91
N HIS A 269 4.22 11.60 -13.18
CA HIS A 269 4.96 12.75 -13.73
C HIS A 269 4.59 14.08 -13.12
N LEU A 270 3.47 14.18 -12.42
CA LEU A 270 2.92 15.40 -11.84
C LEU A 270 2.72 16.51 -12.88
N ASP A 271 2.35 16.10 -14.12
CA ASP A 271 1.95 17.01 -15.17
C ASP A 271 0.56 17.58 -14.83
N PHE A 272 0.56 18.85 -14.45
CA PHE A 272 -0.65 19.60 -14.14
C PHE A 272 -1.12 20.39 -15.36
N TRP A 273 -2.33 20.10 -15.82
CA TRP A 273 -2.97 20.76 -16.96
C TRP A 273 -4.05 21.70 -16.49
N HIS A 274 -4.06 22.94 -16.98
CA HIS A 274 -5.04 23.97 -16.59
C HIS A 274 -5.25 25.01 -17.70
N SER A 275 -6.34 25.75 -17.61
CA SER A 275 -6.54 26.98 -18.39
C SER A 275 -5.98 28.17 -17.64
N GLN A 276 -5.33 29.12 -18.33
CA GLN A 276 -4.77 30.32 -17.70
C GLN A 276 -5.86 31.32 -17.29
N ASP A 277 -6.75 31.66 -18.23
CA ASP A 277 -7.72 32.71 -18.03
C ASP A 277 -9.16 32.20 -18.05
N LYS A 278 -9.61 31.72 -19.20
CA LYS A 278 -10.98 31.26 -19.44
C LYS A 278 -11.02 29.77 -19.69
N ARG A 279 -11.98 29.08 -19.06
CA ARG A 279 -12.25 27.67 -19.32
C ARG A 279 -13.25 27.55 -20.46
N GLY A 280 -12.91 26.77 -21.45
CA GLY A 280 -13.78 26.47 -22.58
C GLY A 280 -13.12 25.51 -23.55
N TRP A 281 -13.92 24.82 -24.34
CA TRP A 281 -13.41 23.81 -25.27
C TRP A 281 -12.64 24.37 -26.48
N TRP A 282 -12.69 25.71 -26.67
CA TRP A 282 -11.92 26.43 -27.70
C TRP A 282 -10.68 27.11 -27.12
N GLU A 283 -10.51 27.09 -25.81
CA GLU A 283 -9.43 27.76 -25.13
C GLU A 283 -8.23 26.83 -24.98
N PRO A 284 -7.00 27.31 -25.13
CA PRO A 284 -5.82 26.50 -24.94
C PRO A 284 -5.70 26.05 -23.48
N ILE A 285 -5.18 24.84 -23.29
CA ILE A 285 -4.75 24.32 -21.99
C ILE A 285 -3.24 24.29 -21.91
N HIS A 286 -2.70 24.54 -20.74
CA HIS A 286 -1.27 24.62 -20.47
C HIS A 286 -0.85 23.48 -19.56
N ARG A 287 0.38 22.98 -19.78
CA ARG A 287 1.00 21.98 -18.93
C ARG A 287 2.10 22.60 -18.09
N GLU A 288 2.06 22.34 -16.79
CA GLU A 288 3.13 22.61 -15.83
C GLU A 288 3.52 21.29 -15.18
N ARG A 289 4.83 21.00 -15.07
CA ARG A 289 5.30 19.85 -14.29
C ARG A 289 5.63 20.32 -12.88
N LEU A 290 4.93 19.77 -11.88
CA LEU A 290 5.18 20.11 -10.49
C LEU A 290 6.51 19.49 -10.04
N PRO A 291 7.41 20.28 -9.44
CA PRO A 291 8.69 19.75 -8.97
C PRO A 291 8.50 18.85 -7.75
N VAL A 292 9.23 17.74 -7.73
CA VAL A 292 9.30 16.82 -6.60
C VAL A 292 10.68 16.18 -6.55
N GLU A 293 11.24 16.07 -5.36
CA GLU A 293 12.40 15.23 -5.10
C GLU A 293 11.90 13.83 -4.71
N THR A 294 12.49 12.81 -5.31
CA THR A 294 12.09 11.42 -5.05
C THR A 294 13.04 10.78 -4.06
N ASP A 295 12.48 10.15 -3.06
CA ASP A 295 13.16 9.40 -2.02
C ASP A 295 12.55 8.00 -1.88
N ASP A 296 13.19 7.17 -1.06
CA ASP A 296 12.72 5.82 -0.79
C ASP A 296 11.54 5.84 0.21
N PRO A 297 10.33 5.44 -0.21
CA PRO A 297 9.14 5.49 0.64
C PRO A 297 9.22 4.52 1.84
N LEU A 298 9.96 3.40 1.73
CA LEU A 298 10.16 2.48 2.86
C LEU A 298 11.05 3.10 3.93
N ALA A 299 12.09 3.85 3.55
CA ALA A 299 12.90 4.60 4.50
C ALA A 299 12.07 5.63 5.27
N PHE A 300 11.23 6.40 4.54
CA PHE A 300 10.30 7.33 5.20
C PHE A 300 9.29 6.64 6.11
N GLN A 301 8.78 5.48 5.71
CA GLN A 301 7.86 4.71 6.55
C GLN A 301 8.52 4.29 7.87
N ILE A 302 9.77 3.79 7.83
CA ILE A 302 10.50 3.42 9.04
C ILE A 302 10.74 4.63 9.95
N ARG A 303 11.20 5.75 9.39
CA ARG A 303 11.41 6.99 10.14
C ARG A 303 10.12 7.47 10.78
N HIS A 304 9.03 7.53 10.00
CA HIS A 304 7.72 7.90 10.51
C HIS A 304 7.25 6.96 11.63
N PHE A 305 7.47 5.64 11.50
CA PHE A 305 7.13 4.69 12.54
C PHE A 305 7.89 4.98 13.83
N CYS A 306 9.18 5.36 13.75
CA CYS A 306 9.95 5.80 14.93
C CYS A 306 9.32 7.05 15.60
N HIS A 307 8.88 8.04 14.80
CA HIS A 307 8.19 9.23 15.32
C HIS A 307 6.85 8.89 15.97
N VAL A 308 6.09 7.95 15.42
CA VAL A 308 4.84 7.45 16.02
C VAL A 308 5.09 6.75 17.35
N ILE A 309 6.12 5.91 17.44
CA ILE A 309 6.52 5.24 18.69
C ILE A 309 6.88 6.26 19.77
N ARG A 310 7.58 7.32 19.41
CA ARG A 310 7.92 8.43 20.33
C ARG A 310 6.75 9.36 20.64
N ARG A 311 5.57 9.15 20.01
CA ARG A 311 4.38 10.01 20.12
C ARG A 311 4.59 11.44 19.58
N GLU A 312 5.51 11.60 18.65
CA GLU A 312 5.81 12.87 17.99
C GLU A 312 4.88 13.12 16.79
N GLN A 313 4.38 12.04 16.19
CA GLN A 313 3.47 12.08 15.04
C GLN A 313 2.34 11.06 15.18
N HIS A 314 1.22 11.32 14.47
CA HIS A 314 0.14 10.34 14.33
C HIS A 314 0.43 9.41 13.15
N PRO A 315 -0.06 8.15 13.18
CA PRO A 315 0.05 7.23 12.04
C PRO A 315 -0.52 7.83 10.75
N LEU A 316 0.27 7.86 9.68
CA LEU A 316 -0.21 8.27 8.34
C LEU A 316 -1.15 7.23 7.75
N VAL A 317 -0.85 5.95 7.97
CA VAL A 317 -1.71 4.82 7.58
C VAL A 317 -2.07 4.06 8.84
N THR A 318 -3.20 4.42 9.43
CA THR A 318 -3.73 3.74 10.62
C THR A 318 -4.23 2.34 10.29
N GLY A 319 -4.44 1.49 11.30
CA GLY A 319 -5.15 0.23 11.13
C GLY A 319 -6.52 0.39 10.47
N ARG A 320 -7.26 1.48 10.81
CA ARG A 320 -8.56 1.82 10.19
C ARG A 320 -8.43 2.09 8.70
N GLU A 321 -7.43 2.87 8.29
CA GLU A 321 -7.15 3.13 6.87
C GLU A 321 -6.84 1.84 6.08
N GLY A 322 -6.03 0.95 6.66
CA GLY A 322 -5.75 -0.36 6.04
C GLY A 322 -6.99 -1.26 5.95
N LEU A 323 -7.83 -1.25 6.99
CA LEU A 323 -9.13 -1.96 6.98
C LEU A 323 -10.06 -1.41 5.89
N ASP A 324 -10.17 -0.09 5.77
CA ASP A 324 -11.06 0.51 4.77
C ASP A 324 -10.55 0.29 3.33
N THR A 325 -9.23 0.23 3.13
CA THR A 325 -8.66 -0.19 1.84
C THR A 325 -8.98 -1.66 1.54
N LEU A 326 -8.88 -2.55 2.54
CA LEU A 326 -9.26 -3.95 2.38
C LEU A 326 -10.76 -4.12 2.06
N LYS A 327 -11.65 -3.35 2.71
CA LYS A 327 -13.09 -3.37 2.40
C LYS A 327 -13.38 -3.06 0.92
N VAL A 328 -12.66 -2.11 0.33
CA VAL A 328 -12.81 -1.80 -1.10
C VAL A 328 -12.40 -2.99 -1.97
N ILE A 329 -11.28 -3.63 -1.68
CA ILE A 329 -10.81 -4.82 -2.43
C ILE A 329 -11.82 -5.97 -2.31
N ILE A 330 -12.34 -6.24 -1.13
CA ILE A 330 -13.34 -7.29 -0.92
C ILE A 330 -14.65 -6.95 -1.67
N ALA A 331 -15.10 -5.69 -1.64
CA ALA A 331 -16.28 -5.25 -2.38
C ALA A 331 -16.10 -5.38 -3.91
N VAL A 332 -14.90 -5.12 -4.44
CA VAL A 332 -14.56 -5.36 -5.84
C VAL A 332 -14.69 -6.85 -6.19
N LYS A 333 -14.14 -7.74 -5.37
CA LYS A 333 -14.24 -9.21 -5.56
C LYS A 333 -15.68 -9.69 -5.47
N GLU A 334 -16.46 -9.21 -4.51
CA GLU A 334 -17.87 -9.54 -4.36
C GLU A 334 -18.70 -9.05 -5.56
N SER A 335 -18.44 -7.83 -6.01
CA SER A 335 -19.10 -7.27 -7.18
C SER A 335 -18.83 -8.09 -8.46
N ALA A 336 -17.58 -8.47 -8.68
CA ALA A 336 -17.19 -9.30 -9.81
C ALA A 336 -17.86 -10.70 -9.77
N ALA A 337 -17.99 -11.29 -8.58
CA ALA A 337 -18.63 -12.59 -8.40
C ALA A 337 -20.16 -12.54 -8.56
N THR A 338 -20.81 -11.46 -8.18
CA THR A 338 -22.27 -11.32 -8.17
C THR A 338 -22.81 -10.56 -9.38
N GLY A 339 -21.99 -9.80 -10.09
CA GLY A 339 -22.40 -8.87 -11.15
C GLY A 339 -23.16 -7.63 -10.64
N GLN A 340 -23.21 -7.43 -9.32
CA GLN A 340 -23.94 -6.33 -8.69
C GLN A 340 -23.00 -5.26 -8.14
N SER A 341 -23.50 -4.02 -8.04
CA SER A 341 -22.78 -2.98 -7.30
C SER A 341 -22.85 -3.28 -5.80
N VAL A 342 -21.70 -3.19 -5.10
CA VAL A 342 -21.57 -3.44 -3.66
C VAL A 342 -21.38 -2.12 -2.94
N GLN A 343 -22.19 -1.88 -1.88
CA GLN A 343 -22.02 -0.71 -0.99
C GLN A 343 -20.99 -1.03 0.08
N ILE A 344 -20.17 -0.02 0.43
CA ILE A 344 -19.07 -0.12 1.41
C ILE A 344 -19.43 0.77 2.60
N HIS A 345 -19.43 0.17 3.81
CA HIS A 345 -19.83 0.81 5.07
C HIS A 345 -18.67 0.89 6.08
#